data_f7cc9c39406e016dc7bc8514be6a95b2
#
_entry.id   f7cc9c39406e016dc7bc8514be6a95b2
#
_cell.length_a   1.000
_cell.length_b   1.000
_cell.length_c   1.000
_cell.angle_alpha   90.00
_cell.angle_beta   90.00
_cell.angle_gamma   90.00
#
_symmetry.space_group_name_H-M   'P 1'
#
loop_
_entity.id
_entity.type
_entity.pdbx_description
1 polymer ?
#
loop_
_entity_poly.entity_id
_entity_poly.type
_entity_poly.pdbx_seq_one_letter_code
_entity_poly.pdbx_strand_id
1 'polypeptide(L)'
;RPRKVRTGPVLAKETTIEQLPPLRSWPKDGGAYITLPQVYTEDPDRPDMAHSNLGMYRIQLSGGLLEPNEQVGLHYQIHRGIAAHHAAAIRKNGKLRVNVFVGGPPAMTVAAVMPLPEGVSELAFAGLLGGRRVSMICRAGDLPIAAEADFCITGFIEPKRLLPEGPFGDHLGYYSLQHDCPVIRVERVYHRARPIWPFTVVGRPPQEDSMFGRFIHELVGPIVPKALPGVRAVHAVDAAGVHPLLLAIGSERYVPYEEPRRPRELLTLAHSLLGFGQMSLAKYLMIIAGEDNPELDVHDVDEFFRHVLERVDWRRNLHFHTCTNIDTLDYSGDGLNQGSKLVVAVAGPERRTLPVGIDSRIKVPDDLGFKNPRTVLPGILVVEGPAFSADASGRDGAVQKFCSAYTRADAINNFPLIVVVDDSELASRTLENFLWTTFTRSNPAADVYGIESFIANKHWGCLGSLVIDARAKPHHAPPLVEDPDVTRRVNELAAPGKPLHGII
;
A
#
# COMPACT_ATOMS: atom_id res chain seq x y z
N ARG A 1 -25.03 -12.36 13.46
CA ARG A 1 -24.94 -13.47 12.50
C ARG A 1 -25.81 -13.16 11.27
N PRO A 2 -25.41 -13.54 10.04
CA PRO A 2 -26.22 -13.39 8.83
C PRO A 2 -27.60 -14.05 8.95
N ARG A 3 -28.55 -13.60 8.14
CA ARG A 3 -29.90 -14.17 8.04
C ARG A 3 -29.96 -15.14 6.86
N LYS A 4 -30.32 -16.39 7.08
CA LYS A 4 -30.54 -17.37 6.02
C LYS A 4 -31.89 -17.08 5.33
N VAL A 5 -31.88 -17.04 3.99
CA VAL A 5 -33.05 -16.86 3.15
C VAL A 5 -33.05 -17.90 2.03
N ARG A 6 -34.20 -18.12 1.36
CA ARG A 6 -34.32 -19.13 0.29
C ARG A 6 -34.06 -18.54 -1.10
N THR A 7 -34.31 -17.25 -1.28
CA THR A 7 -34.15 -16.53 -2.54
C THR A 7 -33.81 -15.06 -2.28
N GLY A 8 -33.45 -14.31 -3.31
CA GLY A 8 -33.17 -12.87 -3.25
C GLY A 8 -33.06 -12.25 -4.63
N PRO A 9 -33.02 -10.90 -4.68
CA PRO A 9 -32.96 -10.13 -5.94
C PRO A 9 -31.82 -10.54 -6.88
N VAL A 10 -30.68 -10.96 -6.37
CA VAL A 10 -29.51 -11.36 -7.17
C VAL A 10 -29.80 -12.53 -8.12
N LEU A 11 -30.77 -13.39 -7.79
CA LEU A 11 -31.12 -14.55 -8.62
C LEU A 11 -32.17 -14.25 -9.68
N ALA A 12 -32.53 -12.99 -9.94
CA ALA A 12 -33.58 -12.61 -10.87
C ALA A 12 -33.25 -13.00 -12.32
N LYS A 13 -31.99 -12.98 -12.71
CA LYS A 13 -31.50 -13.29 -14.06
C LYS A 13 -30.15 -14.01 -14.01
N GLU A 14 -29.89 -14.77 -15.09
CA GLU A 14 -28.54 -15.33 -15.38
C GLU A 14 -27.95 -14.62 -16.60
N THR A 15 -26.61 -14.57 -16.66
CA THR A 15 -25.83 -13.97 -17.73
C THR A 15 -24.49 -14.70 -17.89
N THR A 16 -23.57 -14.16 -18.69
CA THR A 16 -22.22 -14.69 -18.89
C THR A 16 -21.17 -13.63 -18.53
N ILE A 17 -19.89 -14.02 -18.38
CA ILE A 17 -18.79 -13.08 -18.09
C ILE A 17 -18.66 -12.01 -19.19
N GLU A 18 -18.78 -12.39 -20.45
CA GLU A 18 -18.65 -11.47 -21.59
C GLU A 18 -19.75 -10.38 -21.65
N GLN A 19 -20.88 -10.61 -20.97
CA GLN A 19 -21.97 -9.64 -20.88
C GLN A 19 -21.82 -8.68 -19.67
N LEU A 20 -20.82 -8.88 -18.81
CA LEU A 20 -20.50 -7.97 -17.73
C LEU A 20 -19.78 -6.71 -18.26
N PRO A 21 -19.83 -5.57 -17.55
CA PRO A 21 -19.11 -4.35 -17.95
C PRO A 21 -17.62 -4.61 -18.14
N PRO A 22 -17.07 -4.44 -19.36
CA PRO A 22 -15.66 -4.74 -19.65
C PRO A 22 -14.75 -3.55 -19.28
N LEU A 23 -14.70 -3.18 -17.99
CA LEU A 23 -13.94 -2.03 -17.53
C LEU A 23 -12.44 -2.29 -17.59
N ARG A 24 -11.74 -1.42 -18.31
CA ARG A 24 -10.29 -1.34 -18.41
C ARG A 24 -9.89 0.09 -18.11
N SER A 25 -9.14 0.32 -17.02
CA SER A 25 -8.85 1.66 -16.53
C SER A 25 -7.58 2.26 -17.14
N TRP A 26 -6.57 1.43 -17.39
CA TRP A 26 -5.27 1.89 -17.86
C TRP A 26 -4.86 1.24 -19.17
N PRO A 27 -4.10 1.96 -20.05
CA PRO A 27 -3.75 1.46 -21.39
C PRO A 27 -3.08 0.08 -21.44
N LYS A 28 -2.30 -0.27 -20.41
CA LYS A 28 -1.55 -1.54 -20.36
C LYS A 28 -2.21 -2.60 -19.48
N ASP A 29 -3.42 -2.38 -18.96
CA ASP A 29 -4.14 -3.42 -18.22
C ASP A 29 -4.31 -4.68 -19.08
N GLY A 30 -4.05 -5.85 -18.49
CA GLY A 30 -4.09 -7.14 -19.16
C GLY A 30 -5.45 -7.59 -19.65
N GLY A 31 -6.52 -6.86 -19.30
CA GLY A 31 -7.90 -7.15 -19.67
C GLY A 31 -8.90 -6.28 -18.92
N ALA A 32 -10.14 -6.72 -18.86
CA ALA A 32 -11.18 -6.09 -18.04
C ALA A 32 -11.12 -6.61 -16.59
N TYR A 33 -11.43 -5.73 -15.64
CA TYR A 33 -11.34 -6.04 -14.20
C TYR A 33 -12.61 -5.66 -13.43
N ILE A 34 -12.88 -6.42 -12.35
CA ILE A 34 -13.72 -5.99 -11.24
C ILE A 34 -12.80 -5.37 -10.19
N THR A 35 -12.96 -4.08 -9.92
CA THR A 35 -12.11 -3.32 -9.00
C THR A 35 -12.69 -3.22 -7.58
N LEU A 36 -14.01 -3.43 -7.40
CA LEU A 36 -14.68 -3.49 -6.10
C LEU A 36 -15.41 -4.83 -5.88
N PRO A 37 -14.74 -5.99 -6.04
CA PRO A 37 -15.35 -7.28 -5.79
C PRO A 37 -15.38 -7.57 -4.29
N GLN A 38 -16.36 -8.37 -3.90
CA GLN A 38 -16.50 -8.92 -2.56
C GLN A 38 -16.40 -10.45 -2.68
N VAL A 39 -15.18 -10.98 -2.48
CA VAL A 39 -14.88 -12.40 -2.69
C VAL A 39 -15.17 -13.18 -1.41
N TYR A 40 -16.11 -14.11 -1.50
CA TYR A 40 -16.59 -14.90 -0.39
C TYR A 40 -16.10 -16.35 -0.49
N THR A 41 -15.53 -16.86 0.61
CA THR A 41 -15.13 -18.26 0.78
C THR A 41 -15.46 -18.74 2.19
N GLU A 42 -15.61 -20.05 2.39
CA GLU A 42 -15.71 -20.66 3.72
C GLU A 42 -14.48 -21.54 3.98
N ASP A 43 -14.06 -21.63 5.26
CA ASP A 43 -12.94 -22.47 5.67
C ASP A 43 -13.23 -23.95 5.31
N PRO A 44 -12.42 -24.61 4.47
CA PRO A 44 -12.61 -26.01 4.12
C PRO A 44 -12.53 -26.98 5.30
N ASP A 45 -11.91 -26.56 6.41
CA ASP A 45 -11.83 -27.36 7.64
C ASP A 45 -13.10 -27.22 8.51
N ARG A 46 -13.79 -26.07 8.41
CA ARG A 46 -15.00 -25.74 9.16
C ARG A 46 -16.00 -24.95 8.30
N PRO A 47 -16.62 -25.59 7.28
CA PRO A 47 -17.42 -24.88 6.29
C PRO A 47 -18.73 -24.35 6.88
N ASP A 48 -18.74 -23.10 7.24
CA ASP A 48 -19.94 -22.35 7.62
C ASP A 48 -19.71 -20.83 7.52
N MET A 49 -20.80 -20.05 7.61
CA MET A 49 -20.76 -18.59 7.51
C MET A 49 -20.04 -17.90 8.71
N ALA A 50 -19.78 -18.59 9.82
CA ALA A 50 -19.07 -18.02 10.94
C ALA A 50 -17.55 -18.12 10.74
N HIS A 51 -17.12 -19.05 9.90
CA HIS A 51 -15.72 -19.27 9.51
C HIS A 51 -15.55 -18.94 8.02
N SER A 52 -16.23 -17.89 7.57
CA SER A 52 -16.10 -17.36 6.20
C SER A 52 -15.13 -16.20 6.16
N ASN A 53 -14.58 -15.97 4.98
CA ASN A 53 -13.84 -14.77 4.62
C ASN A 53 -14.63 -14.01 3.55
N LEU A 54 -14.74 -12.70 3.69
CA LEU A 54 -15.23 -11.79 2.68
C LEU A 54 -14.16 -10.74 2.46
N GLY A 55 -13.46 -10.78 1.32
CA GLY A 55 -12.33 -9.88 1.06
C GLY A 55 -12.41 -9.18 -0.29
N MET A 56 -11.80 -8.01 -0.41
CA MET A 56 -11.68 -7.29 -1.66
C MET A 56 -10.40 -7.73 -2.37
N TYR A 57 -10.54 -8.57 -3.40
CA TYR A 57 -9.45 -9.13 -4.20
C TYR A 57 -9.79 -8.96 -5.67
N ARG A 58 -8.99 -8.21 -6.43
CA ARG A 58 -9.31 -7.90 -7.84
C ARG A 58 -9.54 -9.16 -8.67
N ILE A 59 -10.50 -9.05 -9.59
CA ILE A 59 -10.86 -10.14 -10.50
C ILE A 59 -10.59 -9.71 -11.93
N GLN A 60 -9.76 -10.45 -12.65
CA GLN A 60 -9.55 -10.27 -14.10
C GLN A 60 -10.63 -11.05 -14.86
N LEU A 61 -11.48 -10.34 -15.62
CA LEU A 61 -12.60 -10.93 -16.36
C LEU A 61 -12.20 -11.46 -17.73
N SER A 62 -11.15 -10.92 -18.33
CA SER A 62 -10.73 -11.26 -19.71
C SER A 62 -9.25 -11.02 -19.92
N GLY A 63 -8.73 -11.52 -21.03
CA GLY A 63 -7.33 -11.35 -21.45
C GLY A 63 -6.42 -12.46 -20.96
N GLY A 64 -5.14 -12.38 -21.37
CA GLY A 64 -4.14 -13.40 -21.06
C GLY A 64 -4.53 -14.79 -21.59
N LEU A 65 -4.42 -15.81 -20.74
CA LEU A 65 -4.74 -17.21 -21.04
C LEU A 65 -6.11 -17.65 -20.50
N LEU A 66 -6.95 -16.71 -20.05
CA LEU A 66 -8.28 -17.03 -19.51
C LEU A 66 -9.21 -17.51 -20.62
N GLU A 67 -9.90 -18.62 -20.38
CA GLU A 67 -10.95 -19.15 -21.26
C GLU A 67 -12.23 -18.30 -21.12
N PRO A 68 -12.72 -17.65 -22.19
CA PRO A 68 -13.88 -16.79 -22.15
C PRO A 68 -15.13 -17.50 -21.55
N ASN A 69 -15.85 -16.82 -20.70
CA ASN A 69 -17.03 -17.31 -19.95
C ASN A 69 -16.78 -18.49 -18.98
N GLU A 70 -15.63 -19.15 -19.05
CA GLU A 70 -15.33 -20.29 -18.19
C GLU A 70 -14.39 -19.96 -17.04
N GLN A 71 -13.54 -18.92 -17.20
CA GLN A 71 -12.49 -18.59 -16.23
C GLN A 71 -12.39 -17.11 -15.98
N VAL A 72 -12.08 -16.77 -14.71
CA VAL A 72 -11.68 -15.43 -14.29
C VAL A 72 -10.45 -15.52 -13.38
N GLY A 73 -9.52 -14.59 -13.51
CA GLY A 73 -8.32 -14.51 -12.67
C GLY A 73 -8.66 -13.94 -11.30
N LEU A 74 -8.03 -14.45 -10.26
CA LEU A 74 -8.17 -13.96 -8.90
C LEU A 74 -6.81 -13.61 -8.31
N HIS A 75 -6.58 -12.32 -8.02
CA HIS A 75 -5.36 -11.88 -7.37
C HIS A 75 -5.63 -11.52 -5.90
N TYR A 76 -4.93 -12.18 -4.98
CA TYR A 76 -4.87 -11.79 -3.58
C TYR A 76 -3.43 -11.74 -3.08
N GLN A 77 -3.16 -10.79 -2.18
CA GLN A 77 -1.84 -10.58 -1.59
C GLN A 77 -1.61 -11.51 -0.39
N ILE A 78 -0.36 -11.53 0.09
CA ILE A 78 -0.01 -12.17 1.36
C ILE A 78 -0.83 -11.58 2.54
N HIS A 79 -0.95 -12.31 3.63
CA HIS A 79 -1.69 -11.92 4.84
C HIS A 79 -3.20 -11.66 4.62
N ARG A 80 -3.82 -12.32 3.63
CA ARG A 80 -5.27 -12.26 3.40
C ARG A 80 -5.95 -13.57 3.81
N GLY A 81 -7.15 -13.48 4.41
CA GLY A 81 -7.91 -14.63 4.93
C GLY A 81 -8.17 -15.73 3.88
N ILE A 82 -8.41 -15.35 2.62
CA ILE A 82 -8.59 -16.32 1.53
C ILE A 82 -7.37 -17.23 1.33
N ALA A 83 -6.15 -16.75 1.60
CA ALA A 83 -4.93 -17.56 1.49
C ALA A 83 -4.94 -18.76 2.45
N ALA A 84 -5.46 -18.58 3.66
CA ALA A 84 -5.60 -19.67 4.64
C ALA A 84 -6.62 -20.71 4.16
N HIS A 85 -7.77 -20.28 3.62
CA HIS A 85 -8.79 -21.18 3.03
C HIS A 85 -8.25 -21.92 1.81
N HIS A 86 -7.51 -21.25 0.93
CA HIS A 86 -6.90 -21.88 -0.24
C HIS A 86 -5.85 -22.92 0.17
N ALA A 87 -5.00 -22.60 1.14
CA ALA A 87 -4.03 -23.55 1.70
C ALA A 87 -4.72 -24.78 2.32
N ALA A 88 -5.84 -24.59 3.03
CA ALA A 88 -6.63 -25.70 3.58
C ALA A 88 -7.23 -26.59 2.46
N ALA A 89 -7.75 -25.99 1.39
CA ALA A 89 -8.24 -26.72 0.23
C ALA A 89 -7.12 -27.54 -0.45
N ILE A 90 -5.93 -26.94 -0.65
CA ILE A 90 -4.76 -27.63 -1.21
C ILE A 90 -4.34 -28.83 -0.36
N ARG A 91 -4.28 -28.68 0.99
CA ARG A 91 -3.95 -29.79 1.91
C ARG A 91 -4.92 -30.97 1.75
N LYS A 92 -6.19 -30.68 1.51
CA LYS A 92 -7.24 -31.70 1.29
C LYS A 92 -7.28 -32.24 -0.13
N ASN A 93 -6.45 -31.72 -1.04
CA ASN A 93 -6.52 -31.95 -2.48
C ASN A 93 -7.95 -31.71 -3.05
N GLY A 94 -8.65 -30.72 -2.47
CA GLY A 94 -10.02 -30.35 -2.78
C GLY A 94 -10.11 -29.00 -3.47
N LYS A 95 -11.25 -28.74 -4.10
CA LYS A 95 -11.58 -27.45 -4.70
C LYS A 95 -11.95 -26.45 -3.60
N LEU A 96 -11.51 -25.20 -3.74
CA LEU A 96 -12.01 -24.10 -2.92
C LEU A 96 -13.19 -23.44 -3.64
N ARG A 97 -14.40 -23.57 -3.09
CA ARG A 97 -15.55 -22.85 -3.62
C ARG A 97 -15.43 -21.35 -3.36
N VAL A 98 -15.82 -20.55 -4.34
CA VAL A 98 -15.70 -19.09 -4.32
C VAL A 98 -16.97 -18.48 -4.91
N ASN A 99 -17.53 -17.46 -4.23
CA ASN A 99 -18.52 -16.56 -4.80
C ASN A 99 -17.94 -15.15 -4.85
N VAL A 100 -18.07 -14.48 -5.99
CA VAL A 100 -17.69 -13.07 -6.16
C VAL A 100 -18.95 -12.24 -6.25
N PHE A 101 -19.19 -11.37 -5.27
CA PHE A 101 -20.28 -10.42 -5.29
C PHE A 101 -19.80 -9.07 -5.82
N VAL A 102 -20.64 -8.37 -6.55
CA VAL A 102 -20.43 -7.00 -7.00
C VAL A 102 -21.67 -6.19 -6.67
N GLY A 103 -21.47 -5.00 -6.09
CA GLY A 103 -22.59 -4.14 -5.65
C GLY A 103 -23.33 -4.68 -4.42
N GLY A 104 -24.59 -4.28 -4.27
CA GLY A 104 -25.40 -4.58 -3.10
C GLY A 104 -25.21 -3.56 -1.96
N PRO A 105 -25.47 -3.95 -0.71
CA PRO A 105 -25.33 -3.03 0.42
C PRO A 105 -23.91 -2.48 0.58
N PRO A 106 -23.68 -1.15 0.62
CA PRO A 106 -22.34 -0.57 0.77
C PRO A 106 -21.56 -1.09 1.99
N ALA A 107 -22.27 -1.43 3.07
CA ALA A 107 -21.67 -2.02 4.27
C ALA A 107 -20.92 -3.34 3.98
N MET A 108 -21.30 -4.11 2.97
CA MET A 108 -20.57 -5.30 2.56
C MET A 108 -19.27 -4.96 1.83
N THR A 109 -19.28 -3.95 0.97
CA THR A 109 -18.10 -3.45 0.28
C THR A 109 -17.07 -2.95 1.29
N VAL A 110 -17.52 -2.14 2.26
CA VAL A 110 -16.65 -1.66 3.35
C VAL A 110 -16.12 -2.82 4.19
N ALA A 111 -16.97 -3.79 4.55
CA ALA A 111 -16.53 -4.96 5.32
C ALA A 111 -15.46 -5.79 4.59
N ALA A 112 -15.55 -5.90 3.26
CA ALA A 112 -14.60 -6.65 2.44
C ALA A 112 -13.20 -6.00 2.37
N VAL A 113 -13.09 -4.69 2.59
CA VAL A 113 -11.80 -3.97 2.60
C VAL A 113 -11.22 -3.82 4.00
N MET A 114 -12.03 -4.00 5.06
CA MET A 114 -11.61 -3.80 6.45
C MET A 114 -10.55 -4.82 6.90
N PRO A 115 -9.46 -4.39 7.53
CA PRO A 115 -8.45 -5.28 8.13
C PRO A 115 -8.92 -5.79 9.50
N LEU A 116 -9.98 -6.61 9.50
CA LEU A 116 -10.52 -7.16 10.73
C LEU A 116 -9.55 -8.20 11.35
N PRO A 117 -9.50 -8.31 12.69
CA PRO A 117 -8.75 -9.36 13.36
C PRO A 117 -9.23 -10.76 12.94
N GLU A 118 -8.30 -11.72 12.92
CA GLU A 118 -8.63 -13.12 12.62
C GLU A 118 -9.75 -13.65 13.56
N GLY A 119 -10.72 -14.34 12.96
CA GLY A 119 -11.89 -14.88 13.68
C GLY A 119 -13.06 -13.89 13.82
N VAL A 120 -12.92 -12.65 13.38
CA VAL A 120 -14.05 -11.70 13.28
C VAL A 120 -14.67 -11.80 11.89
N SER A 121 -15.94 -12.23 11.83
CA SER A 121 -16.65 -12.39 10.55
C SER A 121 -16.98 -11.04 9.91
N GLU A 122 -16.50 -10.80 8.68
CA GLU A 122 -16.81 -9.62 7.86
C GLU A 122 -18.33 -9.51 7.60
N LEU A 123 -19.04 -10.62 7.45
CA LEU A 123 -20.50 -10.62 7.32
C LEU A 123 -21.20 -10.12 8.59
N ALA A 124 -20.66 -10.43 9.77
CA ALA A 124 -21.19 -9.92 11.02
C ALA A 124 -20.89 -8.43 11.17
N PHE A 125 -19.69 -8.00 10.79
CA PHE A 125 -19.28 -6.60 10.78
C PHE A 125 -20.10 -5.78 9.76
N ALA A 126 -20.34 -6.29 8.54
CA ALA A 126 -21.24 -5.68 7.56
C ALA A 126 -22.65 -5.50 8.11
N GLY A 127 -23.14 -6.48 8.86
CA GLY A 127 -24.44 -6.41 9.52
C GLY A 127 -24.51 -5.35 10.61
N LEU A 128 -23.43 -5.18 11.39
CA LEU A 128 -23.30 -4.13 12.41
C LEU A 128 -23.28 -2.74 11.74
N LEU A 129 -22.41 -2.55 10.76
CA LEU A 129 -22.23 -1.29 10.04
C LEU A 129 -23.51 -0.87 9.29
N GLY A 130 -24.20 -1.83 8.67
CA GLY A 130 -25.44 -1.58 7.92
C GLY A 130 -26.71 -1.51 8.78
N GLY A 131 -26.62 -1.68 10.10
CA GLY A 131 -27.76 -1.66 11.03
C GLY A 131 -28.74 -2.81 10.83
N ARG A 132 -28.40 -3.84 10.03
CA ARG A 132 -29.26 -5.00 9.74
C ARG A 132 -28.44 -6.23 9.36
N ARG A 133 -29.03 -7.41 9.64
CA ARG A 133 -28.36 -8.69 9.32
C ARG A 133 -28.26 -8.88 7.81
N VAL A 134 -27.06 -9.20 7.31
CA VAL A 134 -26.85 -9.59 5.91
C VAL A 134 -27.68 -10.82 5.57
N SER A 135 -28.41 -10.76 4.48
CA SER A 135 -29.24 -11.89 3.99
C SER A 135 -28.44 -12.77 3.05
N MET A 136 -28.28 -14.06 3.40
CA MET A 136 -27.54 -15.05 2.61
C MET A 136 -28.48 -16.16 2.13
N ILE A 137 -28.49 -16.42 0.82
CA ILE A 137 -29.23 -17.52 0.22
C ILE A 137 -28.43 -18.80 0.45
N CYS A 138 -29.01 -19.76 1.16
CA CYS A 138 -28.38 -21.03 1.46
C CYS A 138 -29.12 -22.15 0.73
N ARG A 139 -28.41 -22.88 -0.13
CA ARG A 139 -28.87 -24.10 -0.82
C ARG A 139 -27.97 -25.26 -0.42
N ALA A 140 -28.51 -26.46 -0.39
CA ALA A 140 -27.73 -27.64 -0.03
C ALA A 140 -26.64 -27.89 -1.08
N GLY A 141 -25.40 -28.04 -0.62
CA GLY A 141 -24.23 -28.28 -1.47
C GLY A 141 -23.61 -27.05 -2.13
N ASP A 142 -24.23 -25.87 -2.01
CA ASP A 142 -23.72 -24.63 -2.58
C ASP A 142 -23.14 -23.70 -1.51
N LEU A 143 -22.17 -22.87 -1.93
CA LEU A 143 -21.66 -21.78 -1.09
C LEU A 143 -22.74 -20.69 -0.97
N PRO A 144 -23.00 -20.12 0.23
CA PRO A 144 -24.02 -19.09 0.42
C PRO A 144 -23.81 -17.87 -0.50
N ILE A 145 -24.93 -17.37 -1.07
CA ILE A 145 -24.95 -16.21 -1.98
C ILE A 145 -25.56 -15.01 -1.25
N ALA A 146 -24.90 -13.84 -1.34
CA ALA A 146 -25.46 -12.58 -0.83
C ALA A 146 -26.73 -12.19 -1.59
N ALA A 147 -27.87 -12.23 -0.89
CA ALA A 147 -29.18 -12.09 -1.51
C ALA A 147 -29.42 -10.75 -2.20
N GLU A 148 -28.78 -9.69 -1.69
CA GLU A 148 -28.96 -8.31 -2.13
C GLU A 148 -27.83 -7.81 -3.04
N ALA A 149 -26.84 -8.64 -3.39
CA ALA A 149 -25.82 -8.28 -4.36
C ALA A 149 -26.44 -7.90 -5.71
N ASP A 150 -25.79 -7.03 -6.45
CA ASP A 150 -26.20 -6.69 -7.81
C ASP A 150 -25.83 -7.79 -8.79
N PHE A 151 -24.62 -8.34 -8.63
CA PHE A 151 -24.13 -9.49 -9.40
C PHE A 151 -23.51 -10.54 -8.47
N CYS A 152 -23.49 -11.79 -8.92
CA CYS A 152 -22.81 -12.88 -8.27
C CYS A 152 -22.22 -13.84 -9.32
N ILE A 153 -20.89 -14.02 -9.28
CA ILE A 153 -20.19 -15.06 -10.02
C ILE A 153 -19.96 -16.21 -9.05
N THR A 154 -20.45 -17.41 -9.36
CA THR A 154 -20.19 -18.62 -8.57
C THR A 154 -19.17 -19.50 -9.27
N GLY A 155 -18.32 -20.16 -8.49
CA GLY A 155 -17.32 -21.05 -9.06
C GLY A 155 -16.42 -21.69 -8.00
N PHE A 156 -15.28 -22.17 -8.45
CA PHE A 156 -14.28 -22.78 -7.58
C PHE A 156 -12.87 -22.61 -8.14
N ILE A 157 -11.90 -22.66 -7.25
CA ILE A 157 -10.48 -22.74 -7.55
C ILE A 157 -10.03 -24.19 -7.47
N GLU A 158 -9.36 -24.69 -8.51
CA GLU A 158 -8.74 -26.02 -8.52
C GLU A 158 -7.41 -25.97 -7.75
N PRO A 159 -7.06 -27.04 -7.00
CA PRO A 159 -5.78 -27.11 -6.32
C PRO A 159 -4.61 -26.86 -7.27
N LYS A 160 -3.75 -25.90 -6.93
CA LYS A 160 -2.50 -25.61 -7.65
C LYS A 160 -2.66 -25.15 -9.12
N ARG A 161 -3.87 -24.84 -9.60
CA ARG A 161 -4.05 -24.28 -10.95
C ARG A 161 -3.84 -22.78 -10.90
N LEU A 162 -2.80 -22.32 -11.58
CA LEU A 162 -2.44 -20.92 -11.72
C LEU A 162 -2.38 -20.55 -13.20
N LEU A 163 -2.72 -19.29 -13.52
CA LEU A 163 -2.49 -18.68 -14.84
C LEU A 163 -1.89 -17.29 -14.65
N PRO A 164 -1.16 -16.78 -15.66
CA PRO A 164 -0.69 -15.40 -15.63
C PRO A 164 -1.85 -14.40 -15.53
N GLU A 165 -1.82 -13.54 -14.52
CA GLU A 165 -2.75 -12.44 -14.24
C GLU A 165 -2.02 -11.11 -14.35
N GLY A 166 -2.68 -10.08 -14.86
CA GLY A 166 -2.09 -8.77 -15.06
C GLY A 166 -1.59 -8.53 -16.50
N PRO A 167 -0.90 -7.38 -16.73
CA PRO A 167 -0.67 -6.28 -15.79
C PRO A 167 -1.95 -5.59 -15.34
N PHE A 168 -1.89 -4.89 -14.22
CA PHE A 168 -3.00 -4.11 -13.69
C PHE A 168 -2.50 -2.79 -13.12
N GLY A 169 -3.14 -1.66 -13.48
CA GLY A 169 -2.82 -0.37 -12.87
C GLY A 169 -3.25 -0.34 -11.41
N ASP A 170 -2.30 -0.19 -10.49
CA ASP A 170 -2.52 -0.42 -9.07
C ASP A 170 -2.29 0.81 -8.18
N HIS A 171 -2.68 0.71 -6.92
CA HIS A 171 -2.76 1.80 -5.94
C HIS A 171 -1.43 2.49 -5.63
N LEU A 172 -0.30 1.86 -5.87
CA LEU A 172 1.02 2.50 -5.76
C LEU A 172 1.32 3.49 -6.90
N GLY A 173 0.45 3.58 -7.93
CA GLY A 173 0.67 4.42 -9.09
C GLY A 173 1.58 3.80 -10.16
N TYR A 174 1.78 2.50 -10.07
CA TYR A 174 2.53 1.66 -11.02
C TYR A 174 1.68 0.49 -11.49
N TYR A 175 2.07 -0.12 -12.62
CA TYR A 175 1.47 -1.39 -13.01
C TYR A 175 1.94 -2.51 -12.06
N SER A 176 1.02 -3.29 -11.53
CA SER A 176 1.35 -4.62 -11.03
C SER A 176 1.81 -5.46 -12.22
N LEU A 177 2.98 -6.07 -12.11
CA LEU A 177 3.51 -6.93 -13.16
C LEU A 177 2.70 -8.23 -13.27
N GLN A 178 2.84 -8.93 -14.40
CA GLN A 178 2.18 -10.21 -14.61
C GLN A 178 2.75 -11.27 -13.67
N HIS A 179 1.88 -11.97 -12.96
CA HIS A 179 2.23 -13.07 -12.06
C HIS A 179 1.24 -14.22 -12.20
N ASP A 180 1.70 -15.43 -11.88
CA ASP A 180 0.84 -16.59 -11.81
C ASP A 180 -0.08 -16.52 -10.61
N CYS A 181 -1.38 -16.42 -10.86
CA CYS A 181 -2.44 -16.29 -9.85
C CYS A 181 -3.49 -17.40 -9.97
N PRO A 182 -4.21 -17.71 -8.88
CA PRO A 182 -5.33 -18.64 -8.91
C PRO A 182 -6.41 -18.24 -9.92
N VAL A 183 -7.03 -19.24 -10.50
CA VAL A 183 -8.11 -19.08 -11.48
C VAL A 183 -9.40 -19.64 -10.91
N ILE A 184 -10.46 -18.86 -10.96
CA ILE A 184 -11.81 -19.31 -10.63
C ILE A 184 -12.41 -19.91 -11.90
N ARG A 185 -12.77 -21.20 -11.85
CA ARG A 185 -13.64 -21.82 -12.86
C ARG A 185 -15.06 -21.40 -12.58
N VAL A 186 -15.65 -20.69 -13.52
CA VAL A 186 -17.01 -20.12 -13.41
C VAL A 186 -18.05 -21.21 -13.60
N GLU A 187 -19.02 -21.28 -12.68
CA GLU A 187 -20.17 -22.19 -12.80
C GLU A 187 -21.41 -21.43 -13.28
N ARG A 188 -21.68 -20.26 -12.68
CA ARG A 188 -22.84 -19.42 -13.05
C ARG A 188 -22.58 -17.95 -12.76
N VAL A 189 -23.26 -17.07 -13.49
CA VAL A 189 -23.28 -15.63 -13.29
C VAL A 189 -24.72 -15.17 -13.12
N TYR A 190 -25.04 -14.62 -11.96
CA TYR A 190 -26.37 -14.10 -11.63
C TYR A 190 -26.35 -12.57 -11.54
N HIS A 191 -27.48 -11.94 -11.82
CA HIS A 191 -27.70 -10.54 -11.53
C HIS A 191 -29.14 -10.18 -11.23
N ARG A 192 -29.34 -9.10 -10.47
CA ARG A 192 -30.69 -8.57 -10.20
C ARG A 192 -31.30 -7.89 -11.44
N ALA A 193 -32.58 -7.60 -11.42
CA ALA A 193 -33.31 -7.09 -12.58
C ALA A 193 -32.77 -5.73 -13.10
N ARG A 194 -32.34 -4.85 -12.22
CA ARG A 194 -31.70 -3.55 -12.52
C ARG A 194 -30.43 -3.44 -11.71
N PRO A 195 -29.32 -4.06 -12.17
CA PRO A 195 -28.10 -4.10 -11.40
C PRO A 195 -27.33 -2.79 -11.51
N ILE A 196 -26.60 -2.45 -10.45
CA ILE A 196 -25.62 -1.37 -10.41
C ILE A 196 -24.24 -2.02 -10.36
N TRP A 197 -23.31 -1.54 -11.21
CA TRP A 197 -21.92 -1.97 -11.20
C TRP A 197 -21.06 -0.87 -10.58
N PRO A 198 -20.74 -0.95 -9.29
CA PRO A 198 -19.80 -0.04 -8.67
C PRO A 198 -18.37 -0.39 -9.12
N PHE A 199 -17.56 0.64 -9.33
CA PHE A 199 -16.14 0.49 -9.65
C PHE A 199 -15.35 1.66 -9.09
N THR A 200 -14.03 1.49 -8.99
CA THR A 200 -13.06 2.53 -8.73
C THR A 200 -11.97 2.48 -9.78
N VAL A 201 -11.34 3.61 -10.09
CA VAL A 201 -10.12 3.66 -10.88
C VAL A 201 -8.95 3.62 -9.91
N VAL A 202 -8.34 2.45 -9.80
CA VAL A 202 -7.17 2.27 -8.94
C VAL A 202 -5.96 2.94 -9.59
N GLY A 203 -5.18 3.67 -8.82
CA GLY A 203 -4.03 4.40 -9.36
C GLY A 203 -3.23 5.15 -8.28
N ARG A 204 -2.38 6.07 -8.73
CA ARG A 204 -1.57 6.89 -7.84
C ARG A 204 -2.45 7.77 -6.93
N PRO A 205 -2.21 7.78 -5.61
CA PRO A 205 -2.91 8.68 -4.68
C PRO A 205 -2.67 10.18 -4.98
N PRO A 206 -3.67 11.06 -4.71
CA PRO A 206 -4.99 10.74 -4.18
C PRO A 206 -5.94 10.22 -5.28
N GLN A 207 -6.78 9.25 -4.94
CA GLN A 207 -7.81 8.70 -5.82
C GLN A 207 -8.94 8.08 -4.95
N GLU A 208 -9.92 7.38 -5.53
CA GLU A 208 -11.10 6.92 -4.76
C GLU A 208 -10.74 6.01 -3.59
N ASP A 209 -9.71 5.17 -3.70
CA ASP A 209 -9.27 4.26 -2.63
C ASP A 209 -8.73 5.02 -1.42
N SER A 210 -8.25 6.26 -1.59
CA SER A 210 -7.83 7.14 -0.50
C SER A 210 -8.95 7.36 0.52
N MET A 211 -10.19 7.42 0.07
CA MET A 211 -11.36 7.59 0.95
C MET A 211 -11.64 6.32 1.78
N PHE A 212 -11.39 5.13 1.22
CA PHE A 212 -11.44 3.89 2.00
C PHE A 212 -10.35 3.88 3.08
N GLY A 213 -9.14 4.26 2.73
CA GLY A 213 -8.02 4.39 3.68
C GLY A 213 -8.35 5.32 4.83
N ARG A 214 -8.85 6.52 4.54
CA ARG A 214 -9.28 7.49 5.55
C ARG A 214 -10.38 6.93 6.46
N PHE A 215 -11.41 6.32 5.89
CA PHE A 215 -12.50 5.73 6.64
C PHE A 215 -12.03 4.58 7.54
N ILE A 216 -11.12 3.73 7.04
CA ILE A 216 -10.50 2.66 7.84
C ILE A 216 -9.73 3.26 9.03
N HIS A 217 -8.92 4.30 8.81
CA HIS A 217 -8.19 4.98 9.88
C HIS A 217 -9.13 5.54 10.96
N GLU A 218 -10.22 6.19 10.56
CA GLU A 218 -11.21 6.74 11.51
C GLU A 218 -11.87 5.64 12.36
N LEU A 219 -12.17 4.47 11.77
CA LEU A 219 -12.78 3.34 12.49
C LEU A 219 -11.79 2.55 13.35
N VAL A 220 -10.58 2.31 12.85
CA VAL A 220 -9.60 1.41 13.48
C VAL A 220 -8.66 2.18 14.41
N GLY A 221 -8.39 3.45 14.14
CA GLY A 221 -7.47 4.28 14.93
C GLY A 221 -7.68 4.19 16.44
N PRO A 222 -8.92 4.32 16.97
CA PRO A 222 -9.19 4.20 18.40
C PRO A 222 -8.97 2.79 18.99
N ILE A 223 -8.83 1.77 18.15
CA ILE A 223 -8.62 0.38 18.57
C ILE A 223 -7.13 0.06 18.71
N VAL A 224 -6.27 0.70 17.91
CA VAL A 224 -4.82 0.44 17.89
C VAL A 224 -4.18 0.57 19.26
N PRO A 225 -4.40 1.64 20.07
CA PRO A 225 -3.83 1.76 21.41
C PRO A 225 -4.26 0.66 22.38
N LYS A 226 -5.43 0.05 22.15
CA LYS A 226 -5.93 -1.07 22.96
C LYS A 226 -5.31 -2.40 22.56
N ALA A 227 -5.04 -2.58 21.26
CA ALA A 227 -4.40 -3.79 20.73
C ALA A 227 -2.88 -3.78 20.94
N LEU A 228 -2.25 -2.61 20.88
CA LEU A 228 -0.81 -2.39 21.01
C LEU A 228 -0.54 -1.34 22.12
N PRO A 229 -0.52 -1.77 23.41
CA PRO A 229 -0.29 -0.85 24.52
C PRO A 229 1.04 -0.08 24.39
N GLY A 230 0.99 1.25 24.50
CA GLY A 230 2.11 2.14 24.29
C GLY A 230 2.13 2.82 22.92
N VAL A 231 1.48 2.26 21.90
CA VAL A 231 1.20 2.98 20.64
C VAL A 231 0.04 3.94 20.88
N ARG A 232 0.22 5.22 20.53
CA ARG A 232 -0.82 6.25 20.70
C ARG A 232 -1.60 6.48 19.41
N ALA A 233 -0.89 6.55 18.30
CA ALA A 233 -1.47 6.76 16.97
C ALA A 233 -0.59 6.13 15.89
N VAL A 234 -1.21 5.80 14.75
CA VAL A 234 -0.54 5.33 13.54
C VAL A 234 -1.18 5.97 12.31
N HIS A 235 -0.37 6.20 11.26
CA HIS A 235 -0.84 6.69 9.98
C HIS A 235 -0.07 6.01 8.86
N ALA A 236 -0.74 5.14 8.10
CA ALA A 236 -0.23 4.64 6.83
C ALA A 236 -0.46 5.72 5.77
N VAL A 237 0.63 6.31 5.26
CA VAL A 237 0.57 7.54 4.45
C VAL A 237 0.11 7.21 3.02
N ASP A 238 -1.12 7.58 2.69
CA ASP A 238 -1.73 7.32 1.38
C ASP A 238 -0.89 7.88 0.23
N ALA A 239 -0.45 9.14 0.32
CA ALA A 239 0.39 9.78 -0.69
C ALA A 239 1.70 9.03 -0.98
N ALA A 240 2.22 8.25 -0.04
CA ALA A 240 3.38 7.38 -0.22
C ALA A 240 3.01 5.97 -0.74
N GLY A 241 1.74 5.70 -1.04
CA GLY A 241 1.24 4.39 -1.48
C GLY A 241 0.82 3.47 -0.33
N VAL A 242 0.46 4.01 0.83
CA VAL A 242 -0.01 3.32 2.05
C VAL A 242 1.10 2.53 2.75
N HIS A 243 1.46 1.35 2.24
CA HIS A 243 2.44 0.46 2.87
C HIS A 243 3.89 0.96 2.83
N PRO A 244 4.38 1.68 1.81
CA PRO A 244 5.77 2.16 1.81
C PRO A 244 6.14 3.05 3.00
N LEU A 245 5.20 3.81 3.58
CA LEU A 245 5.48 4.69 4.71
C LEU A 245 4.41 4.59 5.81
N LEU A 246 4.83 4.18 7.00
CA LEU A 246 4.03 4.17 8.23
C LEU A 246 4.61 5.15 9.24
N LEU A 247 3.81 6.12 9.68
CA LEU A 247 4.13 7.03 10.78
C LEU A 247 3.46 6.54 12.06
N ALA A 248 4.14 6.68 13.20
CA ALA A 248 3.62 6.25 14.49
C ALA A 248 4.04 7.20 15.63
N ILE A 249 3.13 7.42 16.55
CA ILE A 249 3.40 8.05 17.84
C ILE A 249 3.30 6.98 18.92
N GLY A 250 4.41 6.75 19.61
CA GLY A 250 4.50 5.81 20.71
C GLY A 250 4.76 6.51 22.04
N SER A 251 4.88 5.73 23.09
CA SER A 251 5.32 6.17 24.41
C SER A 251 6.77 5.73 24.67
N GLU A 252 7.51 6.54 25.45
CA GLU A 252 8.86 6.20 25.89
C GLU A 252 8.91 6.31 27.42
N ARG A 253 8.51 5.25 28.14
CA ARG A 253 8.28 5.22 29.59
C ARG A 253 9.22 4.27 30.34
N TYR A 254 9.95 3.41 29.62
CA TYR A 254 10.71 2.32 30.29
C TYR A 254 11.86 2.79 31.16
N VAL A 255 12.43 3.97 30.85
CA VAL A 255 13.55 4.53 31.60
C VAL A 255 13.28 6.00 31.93
N PRO A 256 12.30 6.29 32.85
CA PRO A 256 11.84 7.64 33.13
C PRO A 256 12.88 8.52 33.82
N TYR A 257 13.97 7.96 34.28
CA TYR A 257 15.09 8.62 34.98
C TYR A 257 16.30 8.87 34.05
N GLU A 258 16.24 8.48 32.77
CA GLU A 258 17.32 8.75 31.80
C GLU A 258 17.08 10.09 31.09
N GLU A 259 18.05 11.00 31.21
CA GLU A 259 18.09 12.28 30.50
C GLU A 259 19.38 12.38 29.66
N PRO A 260 19.35 12.77 28.40
CA PRO A 260 18.14 12.97 27.57
C PRO A 260 17.45 11.64 27.24
N ARG A 261 16.13 11.68 27.05
CA ARG A 261 15.32 10.54 26.62
C ARG A 261 15.86 9.93 25.32
N ARG A 262 15.82 8.60 25.21
CA ARG A 262 16.28 7.84 24.03
C ARG A 262 15.30 6.73 23.70
N PRO A 263 15.19 6.32 22.41
CA PRO A 263 14.32 5.20 22.02
C PRO A 263 14.71 3.90 22.73
N ARG A 264 13.76 3.33 23.49
CA ARG A 264 13.83 2.00 24.11
C ARG A 264 12.48 1.28 23.98
N GLU A 265 11.43 1.85 24.59
CA GLU A 265 10.05 1.36 24.41
C GLU A 265 9.63 1.50 22.96
N LEU A 266 9.97 2.59 22.26
CA LEU A 266 9.70 2.79 20.85
C LEU A 266 10.22 1.64 19.97
N LEU A 267 11.38 1.06 20.29
CA LEU A 267 11.90 -0.09 19.54
C LEU A 267 11.04 -1.33 19.74
N THR A 268 10.55 -1.58 20.96
CA THR A 268 9.59 -2.65 21.23
C THR A 268 8.27 -2.44 20.47
N LEU A 269 7.77 -1.19 20.48
CA LEU A 269 6.56 -0.82 19.77
C LEU A 269 6.72 -0.95 18.26
N ALA A 270 7.88 -0.58 17.70
CA ALA A 270 8.17 -0.77 16.28
C ALA A 270 8.10 -2.24 15.87
N HIS A 271 8.67 -3.16 16.66
CA HIS A 271 8.54 -4.60 16.39
C HIS A 271 7.09 -5.08 16.50
N SER A 272 6.33 -4.57 17.47
CA SER A 272 4.92 -4.90 17.62
C SER A 272 4.09 -4.43 16.42
N LEU A 273 4.34 -3.22 15.90
CA LEU A 273 3.71 -2.68 14.70
C LEU A 273 4.06 -3.53 13.47
N LEU A 274 5.34 -3.82 13.26
CA LEU A 274 5.81 -4.63 12.12
C LEU A 274 5.40 -6.11 12.22
N GLY A 275 4.90 -6.57 13.36
CA GLY A 275 4.32 -7.90 13.57
C GLY A 275 2.79 -7.94 13.54
N PHE A 276 2.10 -6.81 13.31
CA PHE A 276 0.66 -6.71 13.48
C PHE A 276 -0.08 -6.46 12.15
N GLY A 277 -0.78 -7.49 11.66
CA GLY A 277 -1.69 -7.40 10.50
C GLY A 277 -1.06 -6.74 9.28
N GLN A 278 -1.78 -5.80 8.66
CA GLN A 278 -1.32 -5.10 7.45
C GLN A 278 -0.15 -4.14 7.72
N MET A 279 0.06 -3.67 8.95
CA MET A 279 1.23 -2.86 9.30
C MET A 279 2.55 -3.61 9.13
N SER A 280 2.50 -4.96 9.10
CA SER A 280 3.65 -5.80 8.76
C SER A 280 4.20 -5.57 7.35
N LEU A 281 3.44 -4.94 6.46
CA LEU A 281 3.86 -4.60 5.09
C LEU A 281 4.61 -3.26 5.02
N ALA A 282 4.65 -2.48 6.10
CA ALA A 282 5.37 -1.21 6.12
C ALA A 282 6.85 -1.40 5.74
N LYS A 283 7.33 -0.56 4.80
CA LYS A 283 8.72 -0.54 4.34
C LYS A 283 9.57 0.45 5.13
N TYR A 284 9.06 1.65 5.33
CA TYR A 284 9.61 2.64 6.26
C TYR A 284 8.64 2.83 7.42
N LEU A 285 9.12 2.67 8.64
CA LEU A 285 8.39 2.99 9.86
C LEU A 285 9.14 4.12 10.58
N MET A 286 8.51 5.28 10.68
CA MET A 286 9.00 6.36 11.53
C MET A 286 8.16 6.40 12.81
N ILE A 287 8.83 6.26 13.96
CA ILE A 287 8.16 6.26 15.28
C ILE A 287 8.80 7.26 16.21
N ILE A 288 7.98 8.10 16.84
CA ILE A 288 8.41 9.14 17.77
C ILE A 288 7.81 8.95 19.16
N ALA A 289 8.45 9.55 20.17
CA ALA A 289 7.92 9.61 21.51
C ALA A 289 6.90 10.74 21.63
N GLY A 290 5.65 10.43 21.92
CA GLY A 290 4.60 11.42 22.14
C GLY A 290 4.82 12.31 23.38
N GLU A 291 5.75 11.93 24.25
CA GLU A 291 6.19 12.76 25.39
C GLU A 291 7.01 13.98 24.95
N ASP A 292 7.64 13.96 23.76
CA ASP A 292 8.46 15.07 23.25
C ASP A 292 7.61 16.16 22.59
N ASN A 293 6.42 15.82 22.10
CA ASN A 293 5.39 16.74 21.60
C ASN A 293 4.00 16.10 21.75
N PRO A 294 3.29 16.34 22.87
CA PRO A 294 1.98 15.74 23.12
C PRO A 294 0.86 16.18 22.16
N GLU A 295 1.03 17.35 21.51
CA GLU A 295 0.02 17.94 20.60
C GLU A 295 0.24 17.51 19.13
N LEU A 296 1.30 16.76 18.83
CA LEU A 296 1.60 16.36 17.45
C LEU A 296 0.53 15.42 16.92
N ASP A 297 -0.07 15.78 15.80
CA ASP A 297 -0.97 14.92 15.04
C ASP A 297 -0.16 14.05 14.07
N VAL A 298 -0.34 12.74 14.12
CA VAL A 298 0.31 11.78 13.19
C VAL A 298 -0.13 11.97 11.74
N HIS A 299 -1.24 12.66 11.49
CA HIS A 299 -1.75 13.00 10.16
C HIS A 299 -1.18 14.31 9.60
N ASP A 300 -0.58 15.14 10.43
CA ASP A 300 0.20 16.30 9.98
C ASP A 300 1.60 15.85 9.59
N VAL A 301 1.71 15.40 8.34
CA VAL A 301 2.94 14.77 7.82
C VAL A 301 4.11 15.76 7.80
N ASP A 302 3.86 17.04 7.48
CA ASP A 302 4.89 18.09 7.46
C ASP A 302 5.50 18.27 8.85
N GLU A 303 4.64 18.46 9.84
CA GLU A 303 5.05 18.65 11.21
C GLU A 303 5.69 17.40 11.80
N PHE A 304 5.21 16.21 11.40
CA PHE A 304 5.83 14.94 11.80
C PHE A 304 7.26 14.81 11.27
N PHE A 305 7.49 15.11 9.98
CA PHE A 305 8.84 15.09 9.40
C PHE A 305 9.73 16.12 10.05
N ARG A 306 9.24 17.34 10.29
CA ARG A 306 9.98 18.38 11.01
C ARG A 306 10.41 17.89 12.39
N HIS A 307 9.48 17.34 13.18
CA HIS A 307 9.76 16.79 14.51
C HIS A 307 10.85 15.72 14.49
N VAL A 308 10.76 14.78 13.53
CA VAL A 308 11.77 13.73 13.33
C VAL A 308 13.13 14.34 13.00
N LEU A 309 13.20 15.23 11.99
CA LEU A 309 14.46 15.74 11.46
C LEU A 309 15.18 16.68 12.43
N GLU A 310 14.45 17.41 13.27
CA GLU A 310 15.04 18.24 14.34
C GLU A 310 15.76 17.39 15.39
N ARG A 311 15.32 16.15 15.65
CA ARG A 311 15.73 15.30 16.77
C ARG A 311 16.61 14.13 16.40
N VAL A 312 16.48 13.60 15.18
CA VAL A 312 17.13 12.36 14.76
C VAL A 312 18.67 12.42 14.85
N ASP A 313 19.24 11.31 15.28
CA ASP A 313 20.68 11.04 15.25
C ASP A 313 20.92 9.81 14.35
N TRP A 314 21.34 10.06 13.12
CA TRP A 314 21.57 9.01 12.14
C TRP A 314 22.63 7.99 12.53
N ARG A 315 23.40 8.26 13.58
CA ARG A 315 24.39 7.32 14.13
C ARG A 315 23.73 6.16 14.89
N ARG A 316 22.45 6.27 15.30
CA ARG A 316 21.82 5.33 16.22
C ARG A 316 20.32 5.08 16.03
N ASN A 317 19.62 5.96 15.32
CA ASN A 317 18.15 5.89 15.20
C ASN A 317 17.68 5.08 13.99
N LEU A 318 18.58 4.38 13.30
CA LEU A 318 18.29 3.57 12.10
C LEU A 318 18.36 2.08 12.44
N HIS A 319 17.28 1.34 12.15
CA HIS A 319 17.22 -0.09 12.41
C HIS A 319 16.70 -0.81 11.15
N PHE A 320 17.62 -1.50 10.46
CA PHE A 320 17.32 -2.21 9.21
C PHE A 320 16.86 -3.63 9.47
N HIS A 321 15.83 -4.05 8.75
CA HIS A 321 15.41 -5.44 8.61
C HIS A 321 15.64 -5.86 7.16
N THR A 322 16.60 -6.68 6.92
CA THR A 322 16.98 -7.18 5.59
C THR A 322 16.38 -8.56 5.32
N CYS A 323 16.30 -8.96 4.05
CA CYS A 323 15.77 -10.26 3.64
C CYS A 323 14.38 -10.54 4.25
N THR A 324 13.49 -9.57 4.15
CA THR A 324 12.14 -9.62 4.73
C THR A 324 11.06 -9.40 3.67
N ASN A 325 9.80 -9.57 4.07
CA ASN A 325 8.66 -9.33 3.19
C ASN A 325 8.31 -7.85 3.11
N ILE A 326 7.91 -7.42 1.92
CA ILE A 326 7.28 -6.14 1.63
C ILE A 326 5.95 -6.38 0.91
N ASP A 327 5.21 -5.33 0.59
CA ASP A 327 3.97 -5.42 -0.19
C ASP A 327 4.21 -6.14 -1.52
N THR A 328 3.27 -7.00 -1.92
CA THR A 328 3.31 -7.71 -3.21
C THR A 328 3.37 -6.77 -4.42
N LEU A 329 2.83 -5.56 -4.28
CA LEU A 329 2.76 -4.55 -5.34
C LEU A 329 3.95 -3.56 -5.31
N ASP A 330 4.85 -3.68 -4.33
CA ASP A 330 6.06 -2.87 -4.24
C ASP A 330 7.23 -3.56 -4.96
N TYR A 331 7.55 -3.07 -6.14
CA TYR A 331 8.63 -3.58 -7.00
C TYR A 331 9.96 -2.85 -6.77
N SER A 332 10.12 -2.12 -5.68
CA SER A 332 11.41 -1.51 -5.32
C SER A 332 12.39 -2.51 -4.68
N GLY A 333 11.91 -3.67 -4.27
CA GLY A 333 12.70 -4.71 -3.61
C GLY A 333 13.44 -5.67 -4.53
N ASP A 334 13.90 -6.79 -3.95
CA ASP A 334 14.76 -7.78 -4.63
C ASP A 334 13.96 -8.84 -5.41
N GLY A 335 12.62 -8.79 -5.33
CA GLY A 335 11.71 -9.72 -5.98
C GLY A 335 10.31 -9.66 -5.39
N LEU A 336 9.42 -10.53 -5.86
CA LEU A 336 8.03 -10.59 -5.40
C LEU A 336 7.96 -10.84 -3.89
N ASN A 337 7.36 -9.93 -3.15
CA ASN A 337 7.30 -9.91 -1.67
C ASN A 337 8.67 -9.92 -0.97
N GLN A 338 9.75 -9.55 -1.64
CA GLN A 338 11.09 -9.59 -1.09
C GLN A 338 11.72 -8.20 -1.09
N GLY A 339 12.23 -7.78 0.05
CA GLY A 339 12.88 -6.49 0.20
C GLY A 339 13.41 -6.28 1.62
N SER A 340 13.41 -5.04 2.04
CA SER A 340 13.91 -4.63 3.35
C SER A 340 13.01 -3.60 4.00
N LYS A 341 13.21 -3.38 5.30
CA LYS A 341 12.52 -2.36 6.07
C LYS A 341 13.51 -1.49 6.83
N LEU A 342 13.12 -0.23 7.05
CA LEU A 342 13.85 0.70 7.92
C LEU A 342 12.92 1.24 8.99
N VAL A 343 13.29 1.05 10.25
CA VAL A 343 12.70 1.75 11.38
C VAL A 343 13.56 2.95 11.72
N VAL A 344 12.95 4.12 11.78
CA VAL A 344 13.52 5.36 12.29
C VAL A 344 12.84 5.67 13.62
N ALA A 345 13.51 5.39 14.74
CA ALA A 345 12.97 5.60 16.09
C ALA A 345 13.60 6.83 16.74
N VAL A 346 12.79 7.82 17.11
CA VAL A 346 13.26 9.13 17.58
C VAL A 346 12.64 9.51 18.91
N ALA A 347 13.47 9.91 19.87
CA ALA A 347 13.05 10.47 21.15
C ALA A 347 14.11 11.44 21.67
N GLY A 348 13.66 12.40 22.47
CA GLY A 348 14.51 13.38 23.17
C GLY A 348 14.48 14.78 22.55
N PRO A 349 15.38 15.67 23.02
CA PRO A 349 15.36 17.08 22.66
C PRO A 349 15.77 17.33 21.21
N GLU A 350 15.40 18.50 20.72
CA GLU A 350 15.90 19.04 19.44
C GLU A 350 17.42 19.12 19.42
N ARG A 351 18.01 18.72 18.32
CA ARG A 351 19.46 18.66 18.10
C ARG A 351 19.93 19.69 17.07
N ARG A 352 19.02 20.20 16.25
CA ARG A 352 19.31 21.14 15.16
C ARG A 352 18.12 21.97 14.77
N THR A 353 18.42 23.14 14.19
CA THR A 353 17.45 23.94 13.45
C THR A 353 17.51 23.53 11.98
N LEU A 354 16.35 23.33 11.36
CA LEU A 354 16.26 22.91 9.98
C LEU A 354 16.32 24.10 9.01
N PRO A 355 17.13 24.02 7.93
CA PRO A 355 17.14 25.06 6.90
C PRO A 355 15.84 25.03 6.09
N VAL A 356 15.34 26.21 5.77
CA VAL A 356 14.14 26.41 4.93
C VAL A 356 14.49 26.71 3.47
N GLY A 357 15.76 26.94 3.15
CA GLY A 357 16.25 27.26 1.81
C GLY A 357 17.69 26.85 1.62
N ILE A 358 18.13 26.86 0.37
CA ILE A 358 19.47 26.42 -0.03
C ILE A 358 20.47 27.58 0.11
N ASP A 359 21.44 27.41 0.97
CA ASP A 359 22.57 28.32 1.14
C ASP A 359 23.50 28.25 -0.09
N SER A 360 24.07 29.39 -0.52
CA SER A 360 25.02 29.48 -1.64
C SER A 360 26.29 28.63 -1.48
N ARG A 361 26.62 28.22 -0.24
CA ARG A 361 27.72 27.31 0.08
C ARG A 361 27.42 25.86 -0.31
N ILE A 362 26.13 25.51 -0.50
CA ILE A 362 25.72 24.16 -0.88
C ILE A 362 25.91 24.01 -2.37
N LYS A 363 26.87 23.18 -2.75
CA LYS A 363 27.14 22.82 -4.14
C LYS A 363 26.94 21.32 -4.28
N VAL A 364 26.28 20.91 -5.34
CA VAL A 364 26.16 19.50 -5.74
C VAL A 364 27.25 19.16 -6.75
N PRO A 365 27.76 17.91 -6.81
CA PRO A 365 28.85 17.53 -7.70
C PRO A 365 28.34 17.37 -9.14
N ASP A 366 28.34 18.47 -9.91
CA ASP A 366 27.90 18.49 -11.30
C ASP A 366 28.72 17.57 -12.20
N ASP A 367 30.03 17.43 -11.90
CA ASP A 367 30.95 16.52 -12.58
C ASP A 367 30.56 15.04 -12.41
N LEU A 368 29.81 14.70 -11.37
CA LEU A 368 29.21 13.38 -11.17
C LEU A 368 27.80 13.27 -11.72
N GLY A 369 27.27 14.31 -12.38
CA GLY A 369 25.94 14.36 -12.96
C GLY A 369 24.79 14.72 -12.00
N PHE A 370 25.11 15.21 -10.78
CA PHE A 370 24.11 15.71 -9.84
C PHE A 370 23.85 17.19 -10.06
N LYS A 371 22.56 17.57 -10.09
CA LYS A 371 22.16 18.95 -10.39
C LYS A 371 20.82 19.32 -9.76
N ASN A 372 20.38 20.56 -9.97
CA ASN A 372 19.05 21.05 -9.62
C ASN A 372 18.62 20.75 -8.14
N PRO A 373 19.44 21.12 -7.15
CA PRO A 373 19.03 20.93 -5.74
C PRO A 373 17.82 21.79 -5.42
N ARG A 374 16.81 21.24 -4.72
CA ARG A 374 15.59 21.91 -4.30
C ARG A 374 15.22 21.52 -2.87
N THR A 375 14.62 22.45 -2.12
CA THR A 375 14.06 22.16 -0.79
C THR A 375 12.60 21.75 -0.96
N VAL A 376 12.19 20.69 -0.24
CA VAL A 376 10.80 20.22 -0.19
C VAL A 376 10.14 20.69 1.10
N LEU A 377 10.70 20.30 2.23
CA LEU A 377 10.33 20.70 3.58
C LEU A 377 11.58 21.21 4.29
N PRO A 378 11.45 21.95 5.40
CA PRO A 378 12.60 22.30 6.22
C PRO A 378 13.44 21.06 6.53
N GLY A 379 14.75 21.12 6.22
CA GLY A 379 15.67 20.01 6.44
C GLY A 379 15.65 18.88 5.39
N ILE A 380 14.86 18.97 4.32
CA ILE A 380 14.84 18.00 3.22
C ILE A 380 15.31 18.63 1.92
N LEU A 381 16.39 18.08 1.37
CA LEU A 381 16.94 18.45 0.07
C LEU A 381 16.68 17.35 -0.95
N VAL A 382 16.08 17.66 -2.09
CA VAL A 382 16.05 16.77 -3.24
C VAL A 382 17.08 17.21 -4.26
N VAL A 383 17.75 16.24 -4.91
CA VAL A 383 18.79 16.48 -5.90
C VAL A 383 18.52 15.58 -7.10
N GLU A 384 18.59 16.14 -8.28
CA GLU A 384 18.50 15.35 -9.51
C GLU A 384 19.81 14.61 -9.74
N GLY A 385 19.75 13.28 -9.82
CA GLY A 385 20.90 12.42 -10.06
C GLY A 385 21.02 11.98 -11.53
N PRO A 386 22.19 11.41 -11.92
CA PRO A 386 22.32 10.77 -13.21
C PRO A 386 21.35 9.60 -13.35
N ALA A 387 20.99 9.22 -14.58
CA ALA A 387 20.18 8.03 -14.82
C ALA A 387 20.82 6.80 -14.16
N PHE A 388 20.01 5.93 -13.54
CA PHE A 388 20.53 4.72 -12.91
C PHE A 388 21.25 3.83 -13.92
N SER A 389 22.48 3.44 -13.62
CA SER A 389 23.31 2.61 -14.50
C SER A 389 23.98 1.52 -13.69
N ALA A 390 23.43 0.30 -13.75
CA ALA A 390 23.96 -0.84 -13.02
C ALA A 390 25.32 -1.29 -13.59
N ASP A 391 26.25 -1.58 -12.68
CA ASP A 391 27.48 -2.30 -12.98
C ASP A 391 27.23 -3.83 -13.11
N ALA A 392 28.29 -4.60 -13.30
CA ALA A 392 28.23 -6.06 -13.38
C ALA A 392 27.67 -6.75 -12.12
N SER A 393 27.63 -6.06 -10.99
CA SER A 393 27.03 -6.54 -9.72
C SER A 393 25.56 -6.13 -9.56
N GLY A 394 24.98 -5.42 -10.54
CA GLY A 394 23.62 -4.88 -10.47
C GLY A 394 23.49 -3.61 -9.64
N ARG A 395 24.59 -2.98 -9.21
CA ARG A 395 24.62 -1.77 -8.38
C ARG A 395 25.02 -0.55 -9.20
N ASP A 396 24.48 0.60 -8.80
CA ASP A 396 24.91 1.91 -9.31
C ASP A 396 25.73 2.61 -8.24
N GLY A 397 27.00 2.89 -8.53
CA GLY A 397 27.90 3.57 -7.59
C GLY A 397 27.72 5.10 -7.51
N ALA A 398 26.78 5.69 -8.25
CA ALA A 398 26.66 7.16 -8.33
C ALA A 398 26.36 7.80 -6.96
N VAL A 399 25.36 7.30 -6.23
CA VAL A 399 24.99 7.85 -4.91
C VAL A 399 26.09 7.62 -3.86
N GLN A 400 26.81 6.50 -3.93
CA GLN A 400 27.99 6.29 -3.09
C GLN A 400 29.09 7.33 -3.38
N LYS A 401 29.32 7.66 -4.65
CA LYS A 401 30.29 8.73 -5.05
C LYS A 401 29.79 10.09 -4.57
N PHE A 402 28.49 10.37 -4.69
CA PHE A 402 27.88 11.58 -4.14
C PHE A 402 28.19 11.72 -2.63
N CYS A 403 27.91 10.67 -1.84
CA CYS A 403 28.21 10.69 -0.40
C CYS A 403 29.69 10.88 -0.11
N SER A 404 30.57 10.29 -0.93
CA SER A 404 32.03 10.39 -0.77
C SER A 404 32.64 11.76 -1.17
N ALA A 405 31.87 12.59 -1.89
CA ALA A 405 32.26 13.95 -2.23
C ALA A 405 32.20 14.93 -1.04
N TYR A 406 31.63 14.51 0.09
CA TYR A 406 31.42 15.35 1.26
C TYR A 406 31.95 14.72 2.54
N THR A 407 32.25 15.61 3.50
CA THR A 407 32.51 15.28 4.88
C THR A 407 31.41 15.85 5.77
N ARG A 408 31.30 15.40 7.02
CA ARG A 408 30.32 15.93 7.99
C ARG A 408 30.45 17.44 8.26
N ALA A 409 31.56 18.06 7.88
CA ALA A 409 31.81 19.51 8.06
C ALA A 409 31.20 20.35 6.93
N ASP A 410 30.80 19.74 5.82
CA ASP A 410 30.28 20.45 4.67
C ASP A 410 28.83 20.93 4.90
N ALA A 411 28.51 22.12 4.35
CA ALA A 411 27.24 22.81 4.56
C ALA A 411 26.01 22.01 4.11
N ILE A 412 26.16 21.04 3.20
CA ILE A 412 25.07 20.18 2.76
C ILE A 412 24.44 19.38 3.91
N ASN A 413 25.23 19.08 4.96
CA ASN A 413 24.75 18.36 6.14
C ASN A 413 23.83 19.18 7.06
N ASN A 414 23.61 20.46 6.76
CA ASN A 414 22.53 21.22 7.39
C ASN A 414 21.16 20.64 7.01
N PHE A 415 21.05 19.96 5.85
CA PHE A 415 19.91 19.15 5.48
C PHE A 415 20.10 17.72 6.00
N PRO A 416 19.46 17.32 7.11
CA PRO A 416 19.63 15.97 7.64
C PRO A 416 19.17 14.86 6.68
N LEU A 417 18.25 15.15 5.76
CA LEU A 417 17.77 14.22 4.75
C LEU A 417 17.98 14.77 3.34
N ILE A 418 18.64 13.98 2.50
CA ILE A 418 18.84 14.25 1.07
C ILE A 418 18.17 13.10 0.28
N VAL A 419 17.45 13.42 -0.77
CA VAL A 419 16.83 12.42 -1.66
C VAL A 419 17.30 12.65 -3.08
N VAL A 420 17.87 11.62 -3.69
CA VAL A 420 18.29 11.62 -5.09
C VAL A 420 17.15 11.09 -5.95
N VAL A 421 16.75 11.86 -6.96
CA VAL A 421 15.59 11.59 -7.82
C VAL A 421 15.93 11.77 -9.30
N ASP A 422 15.05 11.34 -10.20
CA ASP A 422 15.20 11.58 -11.65
C ASP A 422 14.79 13.02 -12.05
N ASP A 423 13.83 13.60 -11.31
CA ASP A 423 13.23 14.91 -11.56
C ASP A 423 12.99 15.61 -10.22
N SER A 424 13.89 16.54 -9.89
CA SER A 424 13.82 17.29 -8.62
C SER A 424 12.69 18.33 -8.63
N GLU A 425 12.26 18.81 -9.81
CA GLU A 425 11.15 19.74 -9.91
C GLU A 425 9.83 19.04 -9.59
N LEU A 426 9.58 17.88 -10.21
CA LEU A 426 8.40 17.07 -9.89
C LEU A 426 8.37 16.71 -8.41
N ALA A 427 9.46 16.20 -7.88
CA ALA A 427 9.54 15.73 -6.49
C ALA A 427 9.38 16.85 -5.46
N SER A 428 9.81 18.09 -5.78
CA SER A 428 9.71 19.22 -4.85
C SER A 428 8.44 20.07 -5.01
N ARG A 429 7.61 19.80 -6.02
CA ARG A 429 6.44 20.62 -6.33
C ARG A 429 5.36 20.53 -5.25
N THR A 430 5.14 19.34 -4.70
CA THR A 430 4.21 19.10 -3.59
C THR A 430 4.76 18.03 -2.65
N LEU A 431 4.25 18.01 -1.42
CA LEU A 431 4.60 16.97 -0.46
C LEU A 431 4.23 15.57 -0.97
N GLU A 432 3.07 15.43 -1.60
CA GLU A 432 2.59 14.15 -2.14
C GLU A 432 3.55 13.61 -3.21
N ASN A 433 4.07 14.49 -4.08
CA ASN A 433 5.07 14.10 -5.08
C ASN A 433 6.36 13.61 -4.43
N PHE A 434 6.83 14.31 -3.39
CA PHE A 434 8.00 13.91 -2.62
C PHE A 434 7.81 12.54 -1.97
N LEU A 435 6.71 12.37 -1.24
CA LEU A 435 6.39 11.14 -0.53
C LEU A 435 6.27 9.96 -1.50
N TRP A 436 5.53 10.15 -2.59
CA TRP A 436 5.37 9.13 -3.60
C TRP A 436 6.71 8.73 -4.22
N THR A 437 7.48 9.70 -4.71
CA THR A 437 8.78 9.41 -5.36
C THR A 437 9.74 8.74 -4.40
N THR A 438 9.87 9.26 -3.18
CA THR A 438 10.85 8.78 -2.21
C THR A 438 10.55 7.36 -1.75
N PHE A 439 9.33 7.12 -1.31
CA PHE A 439 9.02 5.89 -0.59
C PHE A 439 8.57 4.74 -1.51
N THR A 440 8.06 5.00 -2.71
CA THR A 440 7.72 3.93 -3.66
C THR A 440 8.91 3.44 -4.47
N ARG A 441 9.98 4.25 -4.62
CA ARG A 441 11.13 3.92 -5.48
C ARG A 441 12.39 3.49 -4.75
N SER A 442 12.36 3.42 -3.42
CA SER A 442 13.53 3.02 -2.64
C SER A 442 13.31 1.76 -1.83
N ASN A 443 14.29 0.86 -1.83
CA ASN A 443 14.42 -0.30 -0.96
C ASN A 443 15.46 0.01 0.12
N PRO A 444 15.09 0.10 1.42
CA PRO A 444 15.97 0.63 2.45
C PRO A 444 17.39 0.05 2.48
N ALA A 445 17.54 -1.27 2.39
CA ALA A 445 18.86 -1.90 2.48
C ALA A 445 19.75 -1.64 1.26
N ALA A 446 19.15 -1.34 0.10
CA ALA A 446 19.89 -1.09 -1.14
C ALA A 446 20.09 0.41 -1.42
N ASP A 447 19.12 1.23 -1.01
CA ASP A 447 18.98 2.61 -1.50
C ASP A 447 19.18 3.67 -0.40
N VAL A 448 19.45 3.28 0.85
CA VAL A 448 19.81 4.21 1.91
C VAL A 448 21.31 4.28 2.04
N TYR A 449 21.83 5.48 1.87
CA TYR A 449 23.24 5.87 1.97
C TYR A 449 23.41 6.96 3.03
N GLY A 450 24.63 7.36 3.29
CA GLY A 450 24.91 8.46 4.22
C GLY A 450 26.31 9.04 4.04
N ILE A 451 26.41 10.33 4.31
CA ILE A 451 27.71 11.02 4.31
C ILE A 451 28.49 10.55 5.54
N GLU A 452 29.77 10.13 5.33
CA GLU A 452 30.59 9.47 6.34
C GLU A 452 29.83 8.31 7.03
N SER A 453 29.28 7.38 6.24
CA SER A 453 28.63 6.19 6.77
C SER A 453 29.63 5.23 7.41
N PHE A 454 29.15 4.46 8.39
CA PHE A 454 29.98 3.49 9.12
C PHE A 454 29.15 2.25 9.50
N ILE A 455 29.85 1.16 9.78
CA ILE A 455 29.26 -0.03 10.41
C ILE A 455 30.02 -0.27 11.73
N ALA A 456 29.29 -0.32 12.82
CA ALA A 456 29.83 -0.66 14.14
C ALA A 456 28.95 -1.72 14.81
N ASN A 457 29.53 -2.87 15.17
CA ASN A 457 28.78 -3.99 15.78
C ASN A 457 27.54 -4.42 14.95
N LYS A 458 27.67 -4.43 13.62
CA LYS A 458 26.61 -4.67 12.65
C LYS A 458 25.50 -3.58 12.60
N HIS A 459 25.62 -2.53 13.38
CA HIS A 459 24.77 -1.36 13.26
C HIS A 459 25.33 -0.45 12.17
N TRP A 460 24.50 -0.07 11.21
CA TRP A 460 24.82 0.91 10.18
C TRP A 460 24.33 2.29 10.60
N GLY A 461 25.12 3.32 10.33
CA GLY A 461 24.76 4.71 10.57
C GLY A 461 25.64 5.66 9.75
N CYS A 462 25.40 6.98 9.87
CA CYS A 462 26.22 8.01 9.24
C CYS A 462 26.43 9.22 10.17
N LEU A 463 27.51 9.96 9.93
CA LEU A 463 27.85 11.14 10.71
C LEU A 463 27.27 12.43 10.11
N GLY A 464 27.07 12.45 8.79
CA GLY A 464 26.44 13.54 8.05
C GLY A 464 24.98 13.21 7.69
N SER A 465 24.51 13.76 6.57
CA SER A 465 23.16 13.57 6.07
C SER A 465 22.86 12.11 5.70
N LEU A 466 21.63 11.67 5.96
CA LEU A 466 21.07 10.47 5.34
C LEU A 466 20.74 10.77 3.88
N VAL A 467 21.06 9.85 2.97
CA VAL A 467 20.82 10.00 1.54
C VAL A 467 20.00 8.82 1.05
N ILE A 468 18.87 9.08 0.41
CA ILE A 468 18.00 8.04 -0.16
C ILE A 468 18.05 8.12 -1.69
N ASP A 469 18.34 7.00 -2.36
CA ASP A 469 18.26 6.87 -3.82
C ASP A 469 16.83 6.49 -4.23
N ALA A 470 16.08 7.48 -4.68
CA ALA A 470 14.71 7.33 -5.17
C ALA A 470 14.60 7.50 -6.71
N ARG A 471 15.70 7.25 -7.44
CA ARG A 471 15.69 7.20 -8.89
C ARG A 471 14.93 5.96 -9.38
N ALA A 472 14.36 6.04 -10.58
CA ALA A 472 13.77 4.87 -11.24
C ALA A 472 14.87 3.85 -11.58
N LYS A 473 14.60 2.57 -11.33
CA LYS A 473 15.53 1.46 -11.57
C LYS A 473 14.94 0.47 -12.57
N PRO A 474 15.76 -0.27 -13.33
CA PRO A 474 15.28 -1.17 -14.39
C PRO A 474 14.28 -2.25 -13.93
N HIS A 475 14.36 -2.66 -12.67
CA HIS A 475 13.44 -3.66 -12.09
C HIS A 475 12.13 -3.07 -11.56
N HIS A 476 12.01 -1.73 -11.48
CA HIS A 476 10.78 -1.10 -11.06
C HIS A 476 9.66 -1.32 -12.07
N ALA A 477 8.45 -1.47 -11.58
CA ALA A 477 7.28 -1.52 -12.43
C ALA A 477 7.07 -0.18 -13.16
N PRO A 478 6.56 -0.18 -14.41
CA PRO A 478 6.29 1.05 -15.13
C PRO A 478 5.21 1.88 -14.43
N PRO A 479 5.35 3.21 -14.38
CA PRO A 479 4.35 4.09 -13.81
C PRO A 479 3.07 4.10 -14.66
N LEU A 480 1.95 4.41 -14.03
CA LEU A 480 0.70 4.65 -14.71
C LEU A 480 0.78 5.97 -15.48
N VAL A 481 0.40 5.93 -16.75
CA VAL A 481 0.36 7.08 -17.63
C VAL A 481 -1.02 7.12 -18.27
N GLU A 482 -1.69 8.27 -18.17
CA GLU A 482 -2.99 8.50 -18.80
C GLU A 482 -2.90 8.38 -20.32
N ASP A 483 -3.97 7.90 -20.94
CA ASP A 483 -4.11 7.91 -22.39
C ASP A 483 -4.45 9.34 -22.86
N PRO A 484 -3.59 9.99 -23.67
CA PRO A 484 -3.83 11.36 -24.11
C PRO A 484 -5.13 11.53 -24.92
N ASP A 485 -5.58 10.50 -25.63
CA ASP A 485 -6.82 10.55 -26.41
C ASP A 485 -8.04 10.47 -25.49
N VAL A 486 -7.96 9.68 -24.42
CA VAL A 486 -9.02 9.63 -23.39
C VAL A 486 -9.07 10.97 -22.66
N THR A 487 -7.93 11.52 -22.23
CA THR A 487 -7.85 12.83 -21.55
C THR A 487 -8.46 13.94 -22.44
N ARG A 488 -8.13 13.97 -23.74
CA ARG A 488 -8.74 14.92 -24.69
C ARG A 488 -10.26 14.78 -24.75
N ARG A 489 -10.78 13.55 -24.85
CA ARG A 489 -12.24 13.30 -24.89
C ARG A 489 -12.94 13.72 -23.61
N VAL A 490 -12.33 13.49 -22.45
CA VAL A 490 -12.85 13.93 -21.14
C VAL A 490 -12.91 15.46 -21.10
N ASN A 491 -11.84 16.16 -21.54
CA ASN A 491 -11.82 17.61 -21.60
C ASN A 491 -12.88 18.18 -22.56
N GLU A 492 -13.14 17.51 -23.69
CA GLU A 492 -14.25 17.88 -24.60
C GLU A 492 -15.63 17.74 -23.94
N LEU A 493 -15.82 16.72 -23.08
CA LEU A 493 -17.05 16.54 -22.30
C LEU A 493 -17.20 17.56 -21.16
N ALA A 494 -16.10 18.17 -20.70
CA ALA A 494 -16.08 19.24 -19.70
C ALA A 494 -16.29 20.65 -20.28
N ALA A 495 -16.29 20.81 -21.62
CA ALA A 495 -16.49 22.10 -22.28
C ALA A 495 -17.87 22.70 -21.96
N PRO A 496 -18.06 24.03 -22.07
CA PRO A 496 -19.33 24.69 -21.79
C PRO A 496 -20.53 24.05 -22.50
N GLY A 497 -21.56 23.73 -21.74
CA GLY A 497 -22.80 23.09 -22.24
C GLY A 497 -22.70 21.58 -22.48
N LYS A 498 -21.59 20.93 -22.09
CA LYS A 498 -21.41 19.47 -22.13
C LYS A 498 -21.69 18.80 -20.77
N PRO A 499 -21.88 17.45 -20.74
CA PRO A 499 -22.32 16.74 -19.54
C PRO A 499 -21.44 16.90 -18.28
N LEU A 500 -20.13 17.12 -18.45
CA LEU A 500 -19.18 17.24 -17.34
C LEU A 500 -18.82 18.69 -17.01
N HIS A 501 -19.46 19.67 -17.69
CA HIS A 501 -19.19 21.10 -17.43
C HIS A 501 -19.53 21.49 -16.00
N GLY A 502 -18.55 22.04 -15.27
CA GLY A 502 -18.68 22.43 -13.87
C GLY A 502 -18.62 21.27 -12.88
N ILE A 503 -18.35 20.05 -13.36
CA ILE A 503 -18.07 18.88 -12.53
C ILE A 503 -16.55 18.66 -12.43
N ILE A 504 -15.85 18.84 -13.53
CA ILE A 504 -14.38 18.79 -13.66
C ILE A 504 -13.90 20.03 -14.40
#